data_e955f313b9e732b53761555947824eac
#
_entry.id   e955f313b9e732b53761555947824eac
#
_cell.length_a   1.000
_cell.length_b   1.000
_cell.length_c   1.000
_cell.angle_alpha   90.00
_cell.angle_beta   90.00
_cell.angle_gamma   90.00
#
_symmetry.space_group_name_H-M   'P 1'
#
loop_
_entity.id
_entity.type
_entity.pdbx_description
1 polymer ?
#
loop_
_entity_poly.entity_id
_entity_poly.type
_entity_poly.pdbx_seq_one_letter_code
_entity_poly.pdbx_strand_id
1 'polypeptide(L)'
;LRLEREQSLSYMEFNYMILQAYDFYKLNEQHDCTLQIGGSDQWGNIVNGVELVRRISQKESFGLTTPLITLSSGAKMGKTEDGAVWLDEELLSPYDYWQFWRNTNDADVKRFLKYFTEIDTDELEIISNTEKNINNLKILLANEATKILHGDKKAKESENTAKETFGGSGVGQNLPVILIKESFLK
;
A
#
# COMPACT_ATOMS: atom_id res chain seq x y z
N LEU A 1 5.33 28.62 9.22
CA LEU A 1 6.20 27.92 8.27
C LEU A 1 5.86 28.24 6.80
N ARG A 2 4.63 27.91 6.26
CA ARG A 2 4.26 28.29 4.87
C ARG A 2 4.00 29.79 4.74
N LEU A 3 3.31 30.37 5.70
CA LEU A 3 3.05 31.84 5.75
C LEU A 3 4.36 32.64 5.88
N GLU A 4 5.32 32.16 6.67
CA GLU A 4 6.64 32.79 6.80
C GLU A 4 7.49 32.69 5.52
N ARG A 5 7.21 31.70 4.65
CA ARG A 5 7.87 31.49 3.35
C ARG A 5 7.09 32.10 2.19
N GLU A 6 6.03 32.87 2.47
CA GLU A 6 5.12 33.45 1.45
C GLU A 6 4.55 32.43 0.47
N GLN A 7 4.42 31.15 0.91
CA GLN A 7 3.83 30.07 0.12
C GLN A 7 2.32 30.15 0.24
N SER A 8 1.62 29.98 -0.89
CA SER A 8 0.17 29.94 -0.89
C SER A 8 -0.37 28.82 -0.02
N LEU A 9 -1.38 29.11 0.80
CA LEU A 9 -2.13 28.19 1.59
C LEU A 9 -3.59 28.29 1.16
N SER A 10 -4.12 27.21 0.57
CA SER A 10 -5.53 27.22 0.17
C SER A 10 -6.45 27.13 1.39
N TYR A 11 -7.69 27.63 1.24
CA TYR A 11 -8.71 27.49 2.27
C TYR A 11 -8.97 26.02 2.65
N MET A 12 -8.93 25.12 1.69
CA MET A 12 -9.09 23.69 1.90
C MET A 12 -7.97 23.10 2.76
N GLU A 13 -6.71 23.44 2.45
CA GLU A 13 -5.55 22.97 3.23
C GLU A 13 -5.59 23.48 4.68
N PHE A 14 -6.00 24.73 4.86
CA PHE A 14 -6.13 25.32 6.20
C PHE A 14 -7.23 24.62 7.02
N ASN A 15 -8.42 24.44 6.44
CA ASN A 15 -9.53 23.78 7.12
C ASN A 15 -9.25 22.29 7.39
N TYR A 16 -8.56 21.61 6.49
CA TYR A 16 -8.22 20.21 6.68
C TYR A 16 -7.43 19.98 7.98
N MET A 17 -6.44 20.82 8.26
CA MET A 17 -5.67 20.72 9.51
C MET A 17 -6.53 20.89 10.75
N ILE A 18 -7.50 21.83 10.70
CA ILE A 18 -8.43 22.07 11.82
C ILE A 18 -9.37 20.89 12.02
N LEU A 19 -9.96 20.38 10.94
CA LEU A 19 -10.89 19.26 10.99
C LEU A 19 -10.23 18.00 11.53
N GLN A 20 -9.06 17.65 11.04
CA GLN A 20 -8.33 16.47 11.52
C GLN A 20 -7.92 16.62 13.00
N ALA A 21 -7.50 17.80 13.42
CA ALA A 21 -7.19 18.07 14.82
C ALA A 21 -8.42 17.92 15.72
N TYR A 22 -9.57 18.40 15.26
CA TYR A 22 -10.83 18.27 15.99
C TYR A 22 -11.32 16.82 16.06
N ASP A 23 -11.17 16.05 14.98
CA ASP A 23 -11.49 14.62 14.96
C ASP A 23 -10.65 13.84 15.99
N PHE A 24 -9.35 14.10 16.05
CA PHE A 24 -8.50 13.45 17.05
C PHE A 24 -8.88 13.85 18.49
N TYR A 25 -9.20 15.12 18.71
CA TYR A 25 -9.73 15.56 20.00
C TYR A 25 -11.01 14.83 20.38
N LYS A 26 -11.96 14.66 19.45
CA LYS A 26 -13.21 13.94 19.69
C LYS A 26 -12.98 12.43 19.92
N LEU A 27 -12.08 11.81 19.19
CA LEU A 27 -11.68 10.42 19.44
C LEU A 27 -11.03 10.24 20.83
N ASN A 28 -10.22 11.21 21.25
CA ASN A 28 -9.64 11.21 22.61
C ASN A 28 -10.73 11.37 23.67
N GLU A 29 -11.68 12.30 23.47
CA GLU A 29 -12.74 12.57 24.43
C GLU A 29 -13.72 11.39 24.58
N GLN A 30 -14.13 10.77 23.46
CA GLN A 30 -15.19 9.76 23.43
C GLN A 30 -14.69 8.33 23.53
N HIS A 31 -13.46 8.05 23.12
CA HIS A 31 -12.92 6.70 22.98
C HIS A 31 -11.55 6.51 23.66
N ASP A 32 -11.10 7.50 24.44
CA ASP A 32 -9.77 7.50 25.08
C ASP A 32 -8.63 7.19 24.07
N CYS A 33 -8.79 7.60 22.82
CA CYS A 33 -7.77 7.44 21.79
C CYS A 33 -6.59 8.38 22.08
N THR A 34 -5.43 7.83 22.43
CA THR A 34 -4.25 8.60 22.85
C THR A 34 -3.15 8.68 21.80
N LEU A 35 -3.21 7.88 20.74
CA LEU A 35 -2.17 7.83 19.71
C LEU A 35 -2.78 8.03 18.32
N GLN A 36 -2.22 8.97 17.54
CA GLN A 36 -2.51 9.13 16.12
C GLN A 36 -1.27 8.75 15.29
N ILE A 37 -1.47 7.85 14.31
CA ILE A 37 -0.41 7.35 13.42
C ILE A 37 -0.68 7.82 11.99
N GLY A 38 0.36 8.18 11.26
CA GLY A 38 0.25 8.54 9.85
C GLY A 38 1.57 8.49 9.10
N GLY A 39 1.54 8.81 7.81
CA GLY A 39 2.76 9.05 7.05
C GLY A 39 3.44 10.37 7.44
N SER A 40 4.70 10.53 7.08
CA SER A 40 5.47 11.74 7.40
C SER A 40 4.87 13.03 6.83
N ASP A 41 4.06 12.93 5.76
CA ASP A 41 3.29 14.03 5.20
C ASP A 41 2.14 14.51 6.11
N GLN A 42 1.71 13.67 7.06
CA GLN A 42 0.64 13.97 8.02
C GLN A 42 1.14 14.63 9.31
N TRP A 43 2.45 14.81 9.48
CA TRP A 43 3.03 15.31 10.72
C TRP A 43 2.39 16.62 11.21
N GLY A 44 2.23 17.59 10.30
CA GLY A 44 1.62 18.88 10.65
C GLY A 44 0.18 18.76 11.16
N ASN A 45 -0.61 17.88 10.55
CA ASN A 45 -2.00 17.64 10.97
C ASN A 45 -2.05 16.94 12.33
N ILE A 46 -1.20 15.93 12.52
CA ILE A 46 -1.13 15.14 13.78
C ILE A 46 -0.72 16.03 14.96
N VAL A 47 0.30 16.86 14.78
CA VAL A 47 0.76 17.78 15.85
C VAL A 47 -0.34 18.75 16.26
N ASN A 48 -1.11 19.28 15.31
CA ASN A 48 -2.25 20.14 15.63
C ASN A 48 -3.29 19.43 16.49
N GLY A 49 -3.56 18.14 16.22
CA GLY A 49 -4.45 17.32 17.03
C GLY A 49 -3.93 17.08 18.44
N VAL A 50 -2.66 16.72 18.59
CA VAL A 50 -1.99 16.55 19.89
C VAL A 50 -2.07 17.84 20.73
N GLU A 51 -1.77 18.99 20.10
CA GLU A 51 -1.86 20.30 20.77
C GLU A 51 -3.31 20.65 21.17
N LEU A 52 -4.30 20.33 20.34
CA LEU A 52 -5.69 20.59 20.64
C LEU A 52 -6.17 19.75 21.84
N VAL A 53 -5.85 18.46 21.88
CA VAL A 53 -6.14 17.58 23.03
C VAL A 53 -5.50 18.15 24.31
N ARG A 54 -4.21 18.50 24.26
CA ARG A 54 -3.50 19.06 25.40
C ARG A 54 -4.15 20.33 25.91
N ARG A 55 -4.59 21.24 25.02
CA ARG A 55 -5.15 22.54 25.41
C ARG A 55 -6.58 22.44 25.96
N ILE A 56 -7.42 21.58 25.37
CA ILE A 56 -8.83 21.47 25.76
C ILE A 56 -9.02 20.49 26.92
N SER A 57 -8.48 19.28 26.77
CA SER A 57 -8.68 18.19 27.74
C SER A 57 -7.64 18.15 28.84
N GLN A 58 -6.52 18.86 28.68
CA GLN A 58 -5.34 18.78 29.57
C GLN A 58 -4.80 17.33 29.72
N LYS A 59 -5.10 16.47 28.74
CA LYS A 59 -4.64 15.09 28.66
C LYS A 59 -3.40 15.00 27.78
N GLU A 60 -2.59 13.98 28.05
CA GLU A 60 -1.46 13.62 27.19
C GLU A 60 -1.93 12.79 26.01
N SER A 61 -1.39 13.08 24.82
CA SER A 61 -1.61 12.31 23.61
C SER A 61 -0.37 12.35 22.74
N PHE A 62 -0.24 11.38 21.83
CA PHE A 62 0.97 11.13 21.06
C PHE A 62 0.69 11.11 19.57
N GLY A 63 1.71 11.50 18.79
CA GLY A 63 1.73 11.36 17.35
C GLY A 63 2.92 10.52 16.91
N LEU A 64 2.69 9.58 15.99
CA LEU A 64 3.74 8.78 15.37
C LEU A 64 3.65 8.91 13.87
N THR A 65 4.77 9.16 13.21
CA THR A 65 4.82 9.14 11.75
C THR A 65 5.86 8.16 11.23
N THR A 66 5.53 7.53 10.10
CA THR A 66 6.43 6.66 9.37
C THR A 66 6.85 7.32 8.05
N PRO A 67 8.03 7.01 7.50
CA PRO A 67 8.38 7.41 6.15
C PRO A 67 7.32 6.96 5.14
N LEU A 68 7.10 7.75 4.09
CA LEU A 68 6.20 7.36 2.99
C LEU A 68 6.77 6.15 2.24
N ILE A 69 5.90 5.22 1.88
CA ILE A 69 6.27 4.11 1.02
C ILE A 69 6.36 4.64 -0.41
N THR A 70 7.58 4.64 -0.94
CA THR A 70 7.88 5.06 -2.30
C THR A 70 8.49 3.90 -3.08
N LEU A 71 8.36 3.95 -4.39
CA LEU A 71 9.12 3.07 -5.29
C LEU A 71 10.58 3.53 -5.37
N SER A 72 11.47 2.67 -5.83
CA SER A 72 12.88 3.00 -6.11
C SER A 72 13.03 4.15 -7.10
N SER A 73 12.03 4.40 -7.95
CA SER A 73 11.93 5.57 -8.83
C SER A 73 11.63 6.88 -8.10
N GLY A 74 11.31 6.87 -6.80
CA GLY A 74 10.85 8.02 -6.03
C GLY A 74 9.33 8.28 -6.11
N ALA A 75 8.61 7.58 -6.98
CA ALA A 75 7.16 7.70 -7.08
C ALA A 75 6.47 7.13 -5.84
N LYS A 76 5.30 7.67 -5.47
CA LYS A 76 4.48 7.11 -4.38
C LYS A 76 3.92 5.76 -4.81
N MET A 77 4.02 4.75 -3.92
CA MET A 77 3.42 3.44 -4.17
C MET A 77 1.89 3.52 -4.19
N GLY A 78 1.26 2.63 -4.97
CA GLY A 78 -0.21 2.50 -5.05
C GLY A 78 -0.92 3.48 -5.97
N LYS A 79 -0.16 4.41 -6.60
CA LYS A 79 -0.66 5.27 -7.68
C LYS A 79 0.18 5.01 -8.91
N THR A 80 -0.36 4.26 -9.87
CA THR A 80 0.24 4.04 -11.18
C THR A 80 -0.31 5.07 -12.19
N GLU A 81 0.32 5.19 -13.36
CA GLU A 81 -0.22 5.99 -14.47
C GLU A 81 -1.60 5.49 -14.91
N ASP A 82 -1.86 4.18 -14.75
CA ASP A 82 -3.12 3.51 -15.07
C ASP A 82 -4.17 3.56 -13.94
N GLY A 83 -3.85 4.20 -12.80
CA GLY A 83 -4.77 4.34 -11.68
C GLY A 83 -4.27 3.73 -10.37
N ALA A 84 -5.21 3.42 -9.45
CA ALA A 84 -4.91 2.82 -8.16
C ALA A 84 -4.80 1.29 -8.26
N VAL A 85 -3.95 0.70 -7.41
CA VAL A 85 -3.95 -0.76 -7.21
C VAL A 85 -5.07 -1.10 -6.23
N TRP A 86 -6.17 -1.61 -6.78
CA TRP A 86 -7.37 -1.92 -6.01
C TRP A 86 -7.20 -3.21 -5.19
N LEU A 87 -7.79 -3.22 -3.99
CA LEU A 87 -7.84 -4.40 -3.13
C LEU A 87 -9.11 -5.23 -3.38
N ASP A 88 -10.14 -4.61 -3.92
CA ASP A 88 -11.39 -5.27 -4.31
C ASP A 88 -11.19 -6.09 -5.58
N GLU A 89 -11.53 -7.38 -5.54
CA GLU A 89 -11.37 -8.31 -6.66
C GLU A 89 -12.30 -8.01 -7.85
N GLU A 90 -13.38 -7.26 -7.63
CA GLU A 90 -14.26 -6.82 -8.73
C GLU A 90 -13.63 -5.68 -9.54
N LEU A 91 -12.70 -4.92 -8.93
CA LEU A 91 -12.00 -3.81 -9.56
C LEU A 91 -10.61 -4.19 -10.08
N LEU A 92 -9.95 -5.15 -9.44
CA LEU A 92 -8.66 -5.69 -9.85
C LEU A 92 -8.62 -7.18 -9.53
N SER A 93 -8.55 -8.03 -10.56
CA SER A 93 -8.56 -9.48 -10.36
C SER A 93 -7.41 -9.96 -9.46
N PRO A 94 -7.56 -11.07 -8.72
CA PRO A 94 -6.46 -11.65 -7.93
C PRO A 94 -5.21 -11.95 -8.77
N TYR A 95 -5.39 -12.30 -10.06
CA TYR A 95 -4.29 -12.50 -10.98
C TYR A 95 -3.55 -11.19 -11.31
N ASP A 96 -4.27 -10.12 -11.61
CA ASP A 96 -3.66 -8.82 -11.91
C ASP A 96 -2.99 -8.22 -10.66
N TYR A 97 -3.60 -8.40 -9.47
CA TYR A 97 -2.99 -8.03 -8.21
C TYR A 97 -1.69 -8.82 -7.95
N TRP A 98 -1.68 -10.13 -8.22
CA TRP A 98 -0.48 -10.96 -8.16
C TRP A 98 0.58 -10.49 -9.15
N GLN A 99 0.19 -10.16 -10.39
CA GLN A 99 1.09 -9.63 -11.41
C GLN A 99 1.70 -8.28 -11.03
N PHE A 100 0.94 -7.42 -10.37
CA PHE A 100 1.46 -6.15 -9.85
C PHE A 100 2.68 -6.40 -8.95
N TRP A 101 2.56 -7.31 -7.99
CA TRP A 101 3.67 -7.66 -7.09
C TRP A 101 4.81 -8.39 -7.81
N ARG A 102 4.47 -9.27 -8.73
CA ARG A 102 5.46 -10.02 -9.55
C ARG A 102 6.32 -9.09 -10.41
N ASN A 103 5.77 -7.95 -10.82
CA ASN A 103 6.45 -6.94 -11.63
C ASN A 103 7.16 -5.85 -10.82
N THR A 104 7.25 -6.01 -9.50
CA THR A 104 8.01 -5.11 -8.63
C THR A 104 9.45 -4.95 -9.11
N ASN A 105 10.00 -3.72 -9.04
CA ASN A 105 11.39 -3.46 -9.37
C ASN A 105 12.32 -4.23 -8.43
N ASP A 106 13.42 -4.77 -8.95
CA ASP A 106 14.38 -5.60 -8.20
C ASP A 106 14.87 -4.90 -6.93
N ALA A 107 15.11 -3.59 -6.98
CA ALA A 107 15.56 -2.80 -5.86
C ALA A 107 14.55 -2.67 -4.72
N ASP A 108 13.25 -2.86 -5.02
CA ASP A 108 12.17 -2.73 -4.03
C ASP A 108 11.77 -4.07 -3.39
N VAL A 109 12.10 -5.19 -4.01
CA VAL A 109 11.61 -6.53 -3.62
C VAL A 109 11.87 -6.84 -2.15
N LYS A 110 13.12 -6.70 -1.68
CA LYS A 110 13.48 -7.02 -0.29
C LYS A 110 12.77 -6.13 0.73
N ARG A 111 12.57 -4.86 0.39
CA ARG A 111 11.85 -3.91 1.24
C ARG A 111 10.36 -4.24 1.29
N PHE A 112 9.77 -4.60 0.17
CA PHE A 112 8.35 -4.93 0.08
C PHE A 112 8.02 -6.29 0.71
N LEU A 113 8.92 -7.25 0.65
CA LEU A 113 8.80 -8.49 1.44
C LEU A 113 8.65 -8.18 2.94
N LYS A 114 9.42 -7.23 3.47
CA LYS A 114 9.30 -6.82 4.89
C LYS A 114 8.00 -6.10 5.22
N TYR A 115 7.39 -5.38 4.26
CA TYR A 115 6.21 -4.57 4.51
C TYR A 115 4.89 -5.25 4.19
N PHE A 116 4.90 -6.19 3.25
CA PHE A 116 3.69 -6.76 2.66
C PHE A 116 3.61 -8.28 2.77
N THR A 117 4.39 -8.89 3.66
CA THR A 117 4.25 -10.30 4.00
C THR A 117 4.22 -10.48 5.52
N GLU A 118 3.69 -11.62 5.97
CA GLU A 118 3.67 -12.03 7.38
C GLU A 118 4.87 -12.92 7.73
N ILE A 119 5.86 -13.02 6.84
CA ILE A 119 7.07 -13.81 7.08
C ILE A 119 7.91 -13.09 8.14
N ASP A 120 8.41 -13.85 9.11
CA ASP A 120 9.27 -13.32 10.17
C ASP A 120 10.51 -12.62 9.58
N THR A 121 10.94 -11.53 10.23
CA THR A 121 12.04 -10.68 9.73
C THR A 121 13.36 -11.44 9.65
N ASP A 122 13.63 -12.33 10.62
CA ASP A 122 14.87 -13.12 10.64
C ASP A 122 14.84 -14.18 9.53
N GLU A 123 13.68 -14.80 9.29
CA GLU A 123 13.47 -15.72 8.18
C GLU A 123 13.63 -15.02 6.82
N LEU A 124 13.06 -13.83 6.65
CA LEU A 124 13.22 -13.01 5.44
C LEU A 124 14.69 -12.65 5.18
N GLU A 125 15.46 -12.40 6.23
CA GLU A 125 16.87 -12.09 6.09
C GLU A 125 17.65 -13.31 5.60
N ILE A 126 17.37 -14.50 6.13
CA ILE A 126 17.94 -15.76 5.66
C ILE A 126 17.57 -16.01 4.19
N ILE A 127 16.28 -15.95 3.84
CA ILE A 127 15.80 -16.15 2.47
C ILE A 127 16.46 -15.15 1.52
N SER A 128 16.51 -13.87 1.88
CA SER A 128 17.08 -12.82 1.04
C SER A 128 18.59 -12.92 0.83
N ASN A 129 19.30 -13.62 1.70
CA ASN A 129 20.74 -13.85 1.61
C ASN A 129 21.08 -15.17 0.90
N THR A 130 20.20 -16.16 0.97
CA THR A 130 20.40 -17.48 0.35
C THR A 130 19.88 -17.56 -1.08
N GLU A 131 18.72 -16.93 -1.34
CA GLU A 131 18.12 -16.90 -2.68
C GLU A 131 18.80 -15.85 -3.57
N LYS A 132 19.50 -16.33 -4.59
CA LYS A 132 20.23 -15.48 -5.54
C LYS A 132 19.37 -15.02 -6.73
N ASN A 133 18.29 -15.74 -7.01
CA ASN A 133 17.42 -15.42 -8.11
C ASN A 133 16.31 -14.45 -7.64
N ILE A 134 16.44 -13.20 -7.99
CA ILE A 134 15.47 -12.16 -7.63
C ILE A 134 14.04 -12.49 -8.09
N ASN A 135 13.88 -13.26 -9.18
CA ASN A 135 12.57 -13.68 -9.65
C ASN A 135 11.86 -14.61 -8.67
N ASN A 136 12.59 -15.45 -7.93
CA ASN A 136 12.00 -16.29 -6.89
C ASN A 136 11.51 -15.44 -5.72
N LEU A 137 12.25 -14.40 -5.34
CA LEU A 137 11.81 -13.45 -4.31
C LEU A 137 10.58 -12.64 -4.77
N LYS A 138 10.47 -12.29 -6.05
CA LYS A 138 9.28 -11.65 -6.61
C LYS A 138 8.05 -12.57 -6.60
N ILE A 139 8.24 -13.85 -6.90
CA ILE A 139 7.16 -14.84 -6.79
C ILE A 139 6.73 -15.00 -5.34
N LEU A 140 7.68 -15.08 -4.41
CA LEU A 140 7.37 -15.13 -2.98
C LEU A 140 6.55 -13.92 -2.54
N LEU A 141 6.99 -12.70 -2.90
CA LEU A 141 6.27 -11.47 -2.60
C LEU A 141 4.85 -11.48 -3.17
N ALA A 142 4.70 -11.86 -4.44
CA ALA A 142 3.40 -11.92 -5.10
C ALA A 142 2.47 -12.95 -4.44
N ASN A 143 2.98 -14.12 -4.09
CA ASN A 143 2.22 -15.17 -3.43
C ASN A 143 1.76 -14.72 -2.04
N GLU A 144 2.66 -14.24 -1.20
CA GLU A 144 2.33 -13.85 0.17
C GLU A 144 1.39 -12.64 0.22
N ALA A 145 1.66 -11.59 -0.57
CA ALA A 145 0.77 -10.44 -0.64
C ALA A 145 -0.64 -10.80 -1.15
N THR A 146 -0.72 -11.67 -2.17
CA THR A 146 -2.02 -12.12 -2.70
C THR A 146 -2.73 -13.05 -1.72
N LYS A 147 -2.01 -13.89 -1.00
CA LYS A 147 -2.55 -14.76 0.04
C LYS A 147 -3.19 -13.97 1.19
N ILE A 148 -2.53 -12.91 1.65
CA ILE A 148 -3.07 -12.02 2.70
C ILE A 148 -4.40 -11.41 2.28
N LEU A 149 -4.50 -10.96 1.02
CA LEU A 149 -5.69 -10.25 0.56
C LEU A 149 -6.80 -11.17 0.07
N HIS A 150 -6.46 -12.19 -0.75
CA HIS A 150 -7.42 -13.01 -1.49
C HIS A 150 -7.45 -14.47 -1.05
N GLY A 151 -6.59 -14.85 -0.11
CA GLY A 151 -6.47 -16.22 0.39
C GLY A 151 -5.53 -17.11 -0.43
N ASP A 152 -5.09 -18.20 0.20
CA ASP A 152 -4.09 -19.13 -0.32
C ASP A 152 -4.49 -19.77 -1.66
N LYS A 153 -5.77 -20.09 -1.83
CA LYS A 153 -6.29 -20.71 -3.06
C LYS A 153 -6.07 -19.79 -4.27
N LYS A 154 -6.49 -18.52 -4.18
CA LYS A 154 -6.38 -17.55 -5.28
C LYS A 154 -4.92 -17.18 -5.57
N ALA A 155 -4.07 -17.13 -4.57
CA ALA A 155 -2.63 -16.92 -4.75
C ALA A 155 -2.00 -18.05 -5.57
N LYS A 156 -2.29 -19.30 -5.24
CA LYS A 156 -1.81 -20.49 -5.99
C LYS A 156 -2.36 -20.57 -7.42
N GLU A 157 -3.65 -20.26 -7.60
CA GLU A 157 -4.27 -20.19 -8.92
C GLU A 157 -3.60 -19.12 -9.79
N SER A 158 -3.31 -17.95 -9.24
CA SER A 158 -2.62 -16.85 -9.94
C SER A 158 -1.20 -17.23 -10.34
N GLU A 159 -0.43 -17.86 -9.44
CA GLU A 159 0.91 -18.36 -9.75
C GLU A 159 0.89 -19.42 -10.85
N ASN A 160 -0.03 -20.39 -10.80
CA ASN A 160 -0.14 -21.43 -11.80
C ASN A 160 -0.53 -20.85 -13.16
N THR A 161 -1.49 -19.95 -13.20
CA THR A 161 -1.90 -19.24 -14.43
C THR A 161 -0.71 -18.50 -15.06
N ALA A 162 0.09 -17.82 -14.24
CA ALA A 162 1.30 -17.15 -14.73
C ALA A 162 2.34 -18.13 -15.27
N LYS A 163 2.55 -19.27 -14.61
CA LYS A 163 3.45 -20.33 -15.09
C LYS A 163 3.01 -20.92 -16.42
N GLU A 164 1.71 -21.20 -16.59
CA GLU A 164 1.13 -21.72 -17.83
C GLU A 164 1.25 -20.70 -18.98
N THR A 165 0.93 -19.43 -18.69
CA THR A 165 0.95 -18.35 -19.68
C THR A 165 2.37 -18.04 -20.18
N PHE A 166 3.34 -17.94 -19.29
CA PHE A 166 4.70 -17.52 -19.61
C PHE A 166 5.68 -18.71 -19.73
N GLY A 167 5.29 -19.90 -19.28
CA GLY A 167 6.08 -21.14 -19.39
C GLY A 167 5.99 -21.85 -20.75
N GLY A 168 5.23 -21.32 -21.72
CA GLY A 168 5.10 -21.86 -23.08
C GLY A 168 4.16 -23.06 -23.21
N SER A 169 3.35 -23.38 -22.20
CA SER A 169 2.43 -24.53 -22.20
C SER A 169 0.97 -24.20 -22.62
N GLY A 170 0.68 -22.94 -22.97
CA GLY A 170 -0.65 -22.54 -23.43
C GLY A 170 -1.16 -21.25 -22.79
N VAL A 171 -2.45 -20.96 -22.97
CA VAL A 171 -3.15 -19.83 -22.35
C VAL A 171 -3.65 -20.28 -20.97
N GLY A 172 -3.26 -19.60 -19.91
CA GLY A 172 -3.69 -19.89 -18.53
C GLY A 172 -5.22 -19.83 -18.40
N GLN A 173 -5.81 -20.77 -17.65
CA GLN A 173 -7.27 -20.91 -17.54
C GLN A 173 -7.96 -19.79 -16.75
N ASN A 174 -7.23 -19.09 -15.89
CA ASN A 174 -7.76 -18.05 -14.98
C ASN A 174 -7.35 -16.62 -15.40
N LEU A 175 -7.04 -16.42 -16.69
CA LEU A 175 -6.76 -15.06 -17.19
C LEU A 175 -8.04 -14.22 -17.20
N PRO A 176 -7.94 -12.90 -16.96
CA PRO A 176 -9.05 -11.98 -17.12
C PRO A 176 -9.64 -12.09 -18.52
N VAL A 177 -10.95 -12.23 -18.62
CA VAL A 177 -11.66 -12.40 -19.90
C VAL A 177 -12.31 -11.08 -20.31
N ILE A 178 -11.96 -10.58 -21.49
CA ILE A 178 -12.63 -9.43 -22.10
C ILE A 178 -13.65 -9.97 -23.11
N LEU A 179 -14.92 -9.67 -22.87
CA LEU A 179 -16.00 -9.98 -23.83
C LEU A 179 -16.05 -8.88 -24.90
N ILE A 180 -15.60 -9.21 -26.10
CA ILE A 180 -15.68 -8.32 -27.26
C ILE A 180 -16.94 -8.64 -28.06
N LYS A 181 -17.78 -7.64 -28.36
CA LYS A 181 -18.93 -7.82 -29.23
C LYS A 181 -18.44 -8.13 -30.65
N GLU A 182 -19.05 -9.09 -31.31
CA GLU A 182 -18.69 -9.54 -32.65
C GLU A 182 -18.65 -8.39 -33.69
N SER A 183 -19.41 -7.32 -33.46
CA SER A 183 -19.41 -6.11 -34.29
C SER A 183 -18.07 -5.33 -34.30
N PHE A 184 -17.16 -5.58 -33.37
CA PHE A 184 -15.83 -4.97 -33.31
C PHE A 184 -14.73 -5.83 -33.97
N LEU A 185 -15.08 -7.02 -34.48
CA LEU A 185 -14.15 -7.95 -35.13
C LEU A 185 -14.15 -7.82 -36.65
N LYS A 186 -14.76 -6.78 -37.22
CA LYS A 186 -14.81 -6.49 -38.65
C LYS A 186 -13.86 -5.40 -39.08
#